data_effe44f0313818a0e6b4d7bdf63e4165
#
_entry.id   effe44f0313818a0e6b4d7bdf63e4165
#
_cell.length_a   1.000
_cell.length_b   1.000
_cell.length_c   1.000
_cell.angle_alpha   90.00
_cell.angle_beta   90.00
_cell.angle_gamma   90.00
#
_symmetry.space_group_name_H-M   'P 1'
#
loop_
_entity.id
_entity.type
_entity.pdbx_description
1 polymer ?
#
loop_
_entity_poly.entity_id
_entity_poly.type
_entity_poly.pdbx_seq_one_letter_code
_entity_poly.pdbx_strand_id
1 'polypeptide(L)'
;MHNIFAKMKNIYYIYAMENIKLKIARIEKSLSQQELADLVKATRQTIGLIEKGKYNPTLSLCVRIARALNKTLNDLFWDED
;
A
#
# COMPACT_ATOMS: atom_id res chain seq x y z
N MET A 1 9.97 9.06 -17.59
CA MET A 1 10.03 7.95 -18.55
C MET A 1 10.75 6.75 -17.96
N HIS A 2 10.25 5.59 -18.19
CA HIS A 2 10.86 4.39 -17.68
C HIS A 2 11.34 3.52 -18.83
N ASN A 3 12.63 3.21 -18.81
CA ASN A 3 13.12 2.10 -19.59
C ASN A 3 13.01 0.85 -18.71
N ILE A 4 13.31 -0.30 -19.25
CA ILE A 4 13.15 -1.53 -18.50
C ILE A 4 14.07 -1.59 -17.29
N PHE A 5 15.24 -0.99 -17.41
CA PHE A 5 16.18 -0.96 -16.30
C PHE A 5 15.64 -0.08 -15.17
N ALA A 6 15.02 1.05 -15.52
CA ALA A 6 14.44 1.93 -14.53
C ALA A 6 13.28 1.23 -13.80
N LYS A 7 12.49 0.44 -14.52
CA LYS A 7 11.42 -0.32 -13.88
C LYS A 7 11.95 -1.37 -12.92
N MET A 8 13.04 -2.02 -13.27
CA MET A 8 13.66 -2.96 -12.36
C MET A 8 14.15 -2.27 -11.10
N LYS A 9 14.71 -1.08 -11.23
CA LYS A 9 15.09 -0.30 -10.06
C LYS A 9 13.87 0.10 -9.25
N ASN A 10 12.78 0.39 -9.92
CA ASN A 10 11.55 0.77 -9.22
C ASN A 10 11.01 -0.37 -8.35
N ILE A 11 11.24 -1.60 -8.72
CA ILE A 11 10.87 -2.72 -7.86
C ILE A 11 11.56 -2.59 -6.49
N TYR A 12 12.83 -2.27 -6.49
CA TYR A 12 13.54 -2.04 -5.24
C TYR A 12 12.99 -0.83 -4.49
N TYR A 13 12.67 0.24 -5.21
CA TYR A 13 12.12 1.43 -4.57
C TYR A 13 10.77 1.15 -3.95
N ILE A 14 9.94 0.34 -4.59
CA ILE A 14 8.64 -0.02 -4.04
C ILE A 14 8.82 -0.67 -2.67
N TYR A 15 9.82 -1.53 -2.52
CA TYR A 15 10.09 -2.15 -1.22
C TYR A 15 10.71 -1.19 -0.21
N ALA A 16 11.45 -0.20 -0.67
CA ALA A 16 12.19 0.71 0.19
C ALA A 16 11.44 2.00 0.50
N MET A 17 10.48 2.38 -0.33
CA MET A 17 9.78 3.65 -0.21
C MET A 17 8.49 3.50 0.55
N GLU A 18 8.11 4.53 1.28
CA GLU A 18 6.84 4.55 1.96
C GLU A 18 5.69 4.49 0.96
N ASN A 19 4.63 3.80 1.33
CA ASN A 19 3.42 3.82 0.54
C ASN A 19 2.55 4.99 0.99
N ILE A 20 2.85 6.15 0.45
CA ILE A 20 2.16 7.39 0.78
C ILE A 20 0.70 7.34 0.34
N LYS A 21 0.42 6.70 -0.80
CA LYS A 21 -0.95 6.61 -1.30
C LYS A 21 -1.85 5.88 -0.32
N LEU A 22 -1.37 4.77 0.23
CA LEU A 22 -2.13 4.03 1.22
C LEU A 22 -2.34 4.86 2.47
N LYS A 23 -1.28 5.49 2.95
CA LYS A 23 -1.35 6.30 4.17
C LYS A 23 -2.35 7.44 4.02
N ILE A 24 -2.30 8.16 2.89
CA ILE A 24 -3.22 9.26 2.62
C ILE A 24 -4.66 8.75 2.55
N ALA A 25 -4.90 7.67 1.82
CA ALA A 25 -6.24 7.12 1.68
C ALA A 25 -6.82 6.69 3.03
N ARG A 26 -5.97 6.12 3.88
CA ARG A 26 -6.38 5.73 5.24
C ARG A 26 -6.76 6.96 6.05
N ILE A 27 -5.94 7.99 6.02
CA ILE A 27 -6.18 9.22 6.77
C ILE A 27 -7.43 9.93 6.26
N GLU A 28 -7.66 9.92 4.95
CA GLU A 28 -8.88 10.51 4.38
C GLU A 28 -10.14 9.85 4.92
N LYS A 29 -10.06 8.58 5.29
CA LYS A 29 -11.17 7.86 5.90
C LYS A 29 -11.18 7.99 7.42
N SER A 30 -10.29 8.77 7.97
CA SER A 30 -10.16 8.97 9.42
C SER A 30 -9.90 7.68 10.17
N LEU A 31 -9.15 6.77 9.55
CA LEU A 31 -8.85 5.49 10.16
C LEU A 31 -7.43 5.49 10.73
N SER A 32 -7.29 4.96 11.94
CA SER A 32 -5.97 4.65 12.47
C SER A 32 -5.41 3.41 11.76
N GLN A 33 -4.13 3.16 11.92
CA GLN A 33 -3.54 1.93 11.41
C GLN A 33 -4.22 0.70 12.02
N GLN A 34 -4.54 0.75 13.30
CA GLN A 34 -5.21 -0.37 13.96
C GLN A 34 -6.62 -0.57 13.41
N GLU A 35 -7.35 0.52 13.18
CA GLU A 35 -8.69 0.42 12.65
C GLU A 35 -8.71 -0.17 11.25
N LEU A 36 -7.78 0.26 10.40
CA LEU A 36 -7.67 -0.34 9.07
C LEU A 36 -7.29 -1.82 9.18
N ALA A 37 -6.34 -2.15 10.04
CA ALA A 37 -5.93 -3.53 10.23
C ALA A 37 -7.13 -4.40 10.62
N ASP A 38 -7.94 -3.93 11.54
CA ASP A 38 -9.12 -4.67 11.99
C ASP A 38 -10.09 -4.91 10.84
N LEU A 39 -10.30 -3.91 9.99
CA LEU A 39 -11.22 -4.03 8.86
C LEU A 39 -10.75 -5.06 7.83
N VAL A 40 -9.45 -5.21 7.66
CA VAL A 40 -8.90 -6.07 6.62
C VAL A 40 -8.33 -7.38 7.17
N LYS A 41 -8.54 -7.63 8.46
CA LYS A 41 -8.08 -8.85 9.13
C LYS A 41 -6.57 -9.02 9.06
N ALA A 42 -5.88 -7.91 9.28
CA ALA A 42 -4.42 -7.89 9.39
C ALA A 42 -4.05 -7.35 10.77
N THR A 43 -2.76 -7.23 11.03
CA THR A 43 -2.29 -6.63 12.25
C THR A 43 -1.88 -5.18 12.01
N ARG A 44 -1.89 -4.37 13.06
CA ARG A 44 -1.40 -3.00 12.98
C ARG A 44 0.04 -2.97 12.48
N GLN A 45 0.85 -3.91 12.94
CA GLN A 45 2.25 -3.97 12.51
C GLN A 45 2.35 -4.18 10.99
N THR A 46 1.52 -5.06 10.43
CA THR A 46 1.53 -5.29 8.99
C THR A 46 1.17 -4.02 8.24
N ILE A 47 0.12 -3.31 8.66
CA ILE A 47 -0.25 -2.05 8.01
C ILE A 47 0.89 -1.05 8.10
N GLY A 48 1.50 -0.93 9.27
CA GLY A 48 2.63 -0.02 9.44
C GLY A 48 3.80 -0.35 8.53
N LEU A 49 4.11 -1.64 8.38
CA LEU A 49 5.20 -2.06 7.51
C LEU A 49 4.91 -1.80 6.04
N ILE A 50 3.65 -1.99 5.61
CA ILE A 50 3.25 -1.68 4.24
C ILE A 50 3.43 -0.18 3.99
N GLU A 51 2.98 0.65 4.91
CA GLU A 51 3.09 2.10 4.75
C GLU A 51 4.54 2.57 4.72
N LYS A 52 5.42 1.85 5.41
CA LYS A 52 6.85 2.17 5.40
C LYS A 52 7.59 1.59 4.19
N GLY A 53 6.90 0.82 3.37
CA GLY A 53 7.54 0.16 2.23
C GLY A 53 8.43 -1.00 2.62
N LYS A 54 8.19 -1.59 3.80
CA LYS A 54 9.03 -2.68 4.31
C LYS A 54 8.34 -4.04 4.28
N TYR A 55 7.17 -4.11 3.72
CA TYR A 55 6.44 -5.36 3.57
C TYR A 55 5.64 -5.32 2.29
N ASN A 56 5.76 -6.36 1.50
CA ASN A 56 5.03 -6.48 0.24
C ASN A 56 3.80 -7.34 0.47
N PRO A 57 2.61 -6.75 0.53
CA PRO A 57 1.41 -7.52 0.87
C PRO A 57 1.02 -8.48 -0.24
N THR A 58 0.31 -9.55 0.15
CA THR A 58 -0.28 -10.45 -0.82
C THR A 58 -1.36 -9.71 -1.61
N LEU A 59 -1.68 -10.24 -2.80
CA LEU A 59 -2.76 -9.66 -3.59
C LEU A 59 -4.06 -9.68 -2.81
N SER A 60 -4.34 -10.75 -2.09
CA SER A 60 -5.55 -10.85 -1.28
C SER A 60 -5.66 -9.71 -0.27
N LEU A 61 -4.57 -9.41 0.42
CA LEU A 61 -4.58 -8.31 1.38
C LEU A 61 -4.73 -6.97 0.68
N CYS A 62 -4.06 -6.78 -0.47
CA CYS A 62 -4.21 -5.55 -1.25
C CYS A 62 -5.67 -5.32 -1.64
N VAL A 63 -6.38 -6.36 -2.08
CA VAL A 63 -7.79 -6.25 -2.46
C VAL A 63 -8.63 -5.86 -1.25
N ARG A 64 -8.39 -6.47 -0.10
CA ARG A 64 -9.16 -6.14 1.11
C ARG A 64 -8.92 -4.68 1.53
N ILE A 65 -7.68 -4.23 1.45
CA ILE A 65 -7.35 -2.84 1.79
C ILE A 65 -8.05 -1.88 0.83
N ALA A 66 -7.96 -2.15 -0.48
CA ALA A 66 -8.59 -1.28 -1.47
C ALA A 66 -10.09 -1.19 -1.24
N ARG A 67 -10.75 -2.31 -0.96
CA ARG A 67 -12.18 -2.31 -0.67
C ARG A 67 -12.52 -1.52 0.58
N ALA A 68 -11.73 -1.70 1.63
CA ALA A 68 -11.97 -0.99 2.89
C ALA A 68 -11.84 0.52 2.71
N LEU A 69 -10.96 0.97 1.84
CA LEU A 69 -10.71 2.38 1.60
C LEU A 69 -11.49 2.94 0.42
N ASN A 70 -12.28 2.09 -0.25
CA ASN A 70 -13.04 2.47 -1.45
C ASN A 70 -12.12 3.03 -2.53
N LYS A 71 -11.04 2.33 -2.77
CA LYS A 71 -10.03 2.69 -3.77
C LYS A 71 -9.78 1.50 -4.68
N THR A 72 -9.11 1.75 -5.80
CA THR A 72 -8.66 0.67 -6.67
C THR A 72 -7.26 0.24 -6.28
N LEU A 73 -6.84 -0.91 -6.78
CA LEU A 73 -5.46 -1.35 -6.57
C LEU A 73 -4.46 -0.37 -7.20
N ASN A 74 -4.81 0.19 -8.35
CA ASN A 74 -3.96 1.19 -8.99
C ASN A 74 -3.82 2.44 -8.13
N ASP A 75 -4.89 2.82 -7.44
CA ASP A 75 -4.84 4.00 -6.59
C ASP A 75 -3.85 3.86 -5.45
N LEU A 76 -3.62 2.63 -4.99
CA LEU A 76 -2.91 2.41 -3.73
C LEU A 76 -1.55 1.74 -3.89
N PHE A 77 -1.39 0.83 -4.86
CA PHE A 77 -0.27 -0.10 -4.79
C PHE A 77 0.70 -0.03 -5.94
N TRP A 78 0.39 0.68 -7.01
CA TRP A 78 1.41 0.87 -8.03
C TRP A 78 1.23 2.17 -8.78
N ASP A 79 2.34 2.61 -9.32
CA ASP A 79 2.37 3.87 -10.04
C ASP A 79 2.07 3.61 -11.50
N GLU A 80 1.44 4.61 -12.11
CA GLU A 80 1.28 4.61 -13.56
C GLU A 80 2.51 5.23 -14.19
N ASP A 81 2.93 4.66 -15.27
CA ASP A 81 4.08 5.18 -16.01
C ASP A 81 3.72 6.35 -16.90
#